data_4df7515a3ddcc95871fe606116e537bf
#
_entry.id   4df7515a3ddcc95871fe606116e537bf
#
_cell.length_a   1.000
_cell.length_b   1.000
_cell.length_c   1.000
_cell.angle_alpha   90.00
_cell.angle_beta   90.00
_cell.angle_gamma   90.00
#
_symmetry.space_group_name_H-M   'P 1'
#
loop_
_entity.id
_entity.type
_entity.pdbx_description
1 polymer ?
#
loop_
_entity_poly.entity_id
_entity_poly.type
_entity_poly.pdbx_seq_one_letter_code
_entity_poly.pdbx_strand_id
1 'polypeptide(L)'
;MPIGLYRDLETPQPRDFIEAVNSLNDKLGKKNVQILHSIAKPNQVLIFAAYKSLAECESQSDEYVSAGLPQIVRDHGVSLVDQGFSVREASNDPEHTMLGTHDYVVLTGGLVKIGKMAEVIASGSRVIEKIGPELLSHGIGSMLIRAVTGTNLNMVANRVALPTSEAAEEFITSSPGGRPEIAEDMKEWLGNMKSITRGVFKVKRKWGPFD
;
A
#
# COMPACT_ATOMS: atom_id res chain seq x y z
N MET A 1 13.03 2.49 11.67
CA MET A 1 12.30 2.16 10.43
C MET A 1 10.83 2.29 10.74
N PRO A 2 10.05 3.10 10.03
CA PRO A 2 8.63 3.23 10.30
C PRO A 2 7.90 1.90 10.08
N ILE A 3 6.89 1.66 10.89
CA ILE A 3 6.02 0.49 10.82
C ILE A 3 4.77 0.91 10.07
N GLY A 4 4.45 0.19 9.00
CA GLY A 4 3.19 0.37 8.27
C GLY A 4 2.08 -0.48 8.87
N LEU A 5 0.92 0.09 9.11
CA LEU A 5 -0.31 -0.65 9.38
C LEU A 5 -1.16 -0.63 8.12
N TYR A 6 -1.63 -1.78 7.66
CA TYR A 6 -2.62 -1.87 6.60
C TYR A 6 -3.93 -2.46 7.14
N ARG A 7 -5.03 -2.01 6.56
CA ARG A 7 -6.37 -2.58 6.74
C ARG A 7 -7.03 -2.72 5.38
N ASP A 8 -7.47 -3.93 5.06
CA ASP A 8 -8.33 -4.23 3.92
C ASP A 8 -9.78 -4.34 4.41
N LEU A 9 -10.62 -3.47 3.90
CA LEU A 9 -11.99 -3.27 4.39
C LEU A 9 -12.98 -3.43 3.24
N GLU A 10 -14.15 -3.98 3.54
CA GLU A 10 -15.30 -3.95 2.64
C GLU A 10 -16.46 -3.19 3.29
N THR A 11 -17.16 -2.38 2.51
CA THR A 11 -18.35 -1.64 2.95
C THR A 11 -19.32 -1.44 1.79
N PRO A 12 -20.64 -1.52 2.04
CA PRO A 12 -21.64 -1.21 1.02
C PRO A 12 -21.72 0.29 0.69
N GLN A 13 -21.13 1.16 1.52
CA GLN A 13 -21.18 2.62 1.39
C GLN A 13 -19.76 3.21 1.38
N PRO A 14 -18.90 2.87 0.39
CA PRO A 14 -17.49 3.24 0.43
C PRO A 14 -17.24 4.74 0.37
N ARG A 15 -18.07 5.51 -0.35
CA ARG A 15 -17.91 6.97 -0.45
C ARG A 15 -18.17 7.65 0.89
N ASP A 16 -19.31 7.34 1.52
CA ASP A 16 -19.72 7.96 2.78
C ASP A 16 -18.78 7.55 3.91
N PHE A 17 -18.34 6.29 3.92
CA PHE A 17 -17.32 5.80 4.85
C PHE A 17 -15.98 6.56 4.69
N ILE A 18 -15.50 6.73 3.46
CA ILE A 18 -14.25 7.45 3.17
C ILE A 18 -14.38 8.91 3.63
N GLU A 19 -15.50 9.58 3.37
CA GLU A 19 -15.75 10.96 3.80
C GLU A 19 -15.76 11.07 5.32
N ALA A 20 -16.44 10.16 6.02
CA ALA A 20 -16.48 10.13 7.48
C ALA A 20 -15.09 9.91 8.10
N VAL A 21 -14.30 8.97 7.54
CA VAL A 21 -12.93 8.71 8.01
C VAL A 21 -11.99 9.89 7.68
N ASN A 22 -12.15 10.56 6.53
CA ASN A 22 -11.39 11.76 6.20
C ASN A 22 -11.67 12.88 7.20
N SER A 23 -12.94 13.16 7.49
CA SER A 23 -13.37 14.17 8.46
C SER A 23 -12.80 13.87 9.86
N LEU A 24 -12.79 12.59 10.26
CA LEU A 24 -12.20 12.18 11.53
C LEU A 24 -10.68 12.41 11.55
N ASN A 25 -9.97 12.03 10.48
CA ASN A 25 -8.53 12.27 10.37
C ASN A 25 -8.19 13.77 10.43
N ASP A 26 -8.97 14.60 9.77
CA ASP A 26 -8.78 16.07 9.77
C ASP A 26 -9.03 16.65 11.16
N LYS A 27 -10.08 16.21 11.85
CA LYS A 27 -10.38 16.60 13.24
C LYS A 27 -9.24 16.22 14.20
N LEU A 28 -8.61 15.06 13.98
CA LEU A 28 -7.50 14.57 14.80
C LEU A 28 -6.13 15.08 14.32
N GLY A 29 -6.06 15.85 13.24
CA GLY A 29 -4.80 16.34 12.67
C GLY A 29 -3.89 15.24 12.11
N LYS A 30 -4.46 14.06 11.74
CA LYS A 30 -3.66 12.92 11.27
C LYS A 30 -3.24 13.09 9.82
N LYS A 31 -1.92 13.09 9.59
CA LYS A 31 -1.30 13.20 8.26
C LYS A 31 -0.69 11.88 7.78
N ASN A 32 -0.49 10.93 8.68
CA ASN A 32 0.18 9.64 8.45
C ASN A 32 -0.75 8.55 7.92
N VAL A 33 -1.95 8.92 7.42
CA VAL A 33 -2.96 7.97 6.92
C VAL A 33 -3.22 8.21 5.45
N GLN A 34 -3.18 7.14 4.65
CA GLN A 34 -3.61 7.13 3.27
C GLN A 34 -4.83 6.23 3.10
N ILE A 35 -5.80 6.67 2.31
CA ILE A 35 -7.02 5.91 2.00
C ILE A 35 -7.06 5.67 0.50
N LEU A 36 -7.21 4.42 0.12
CA LEU A 36 -7.27 3.93 -1.25
C LEU A 36 -8.63 3.28 -1.50
N HIS A 37 -9.26 3.62 -2.61
CA HIS A 37 -10.52 3.02 -3.07
C HIS A 37 -10.26 2.17 -4.30
N SER A 38 -10.62 0.90 -4.26
CA SER A 38 -10.42 -0.03 -5.36
C SER A 38 -11.27 0.35 -6.58
N ILE A 39 -10.66 0.35 -7.78
CA ILE A 39 -11.39 0.59 -9.02
C ILE A 39 -12.14 -0.66 -9.47
N ALA A 40 -11.52 -1.82 -9.32
CA ALA A 40 -12.11 -3.09 -9.77
C ALA A 40 -13.11 -3.69 -8.78
N LYS A 41 -12.99 -3.34 -7.49
CA LYS A 41 -13.87 -3.81 -6.40
C LYS A 41 -14.47 -2.60 -5.69
N PRO A 42 -15.61 -2.07 -6.15
CA PRO A 42 -16.16 -0.80 -5.67
C PRO A 42 -16.41 -0.72 -4.16
N ASN A 43 -16.63 -1.85 -3.50
CA ASN A 43 -16.85 -1.92 -2.06
C ASN A 43 -15.56 -2.04 -1.23
N GLN A 44 -14.39 -2.19 -1.87
CA GLN A 44 -13.11 -2.38 -1.19
C GLN A 44 -12.43 -1.04 -0.92
N VAL A 45 -12.02 -0.84 0.33
CA VAL A 45 -11.24 0.31 0.78
C VAL A 45 -10.00 -0.20 1.50
N LEU A 46 -8.81 0.26 1.08
CA LEU A 46 -7.56 0.00 1.79
C LEU A 46 -7.15 1.24 2.58
N ILE A 47 -6.78 1.05 3.84
CA ILE A 47 -6.22 2.10 4.68
C ILE A 47 -4.79 1.70 5.04
N PHE A 48 -3.86 2.61 4.75
CA PHE A 48 -2.47 2.51 5.18
C PHE A 48 -2.17 3.63 6.16
N ALA A 49 -1.49 3.29 7.25
CA ALA A 49 -0.97 4.27 8.19
C ALA A 49 0.49 3.94 8.51
N ALA A 50 1.33 4.97 8.66
CA ALA A 50 2.73 4.79 9.02
C ALA A 50 2.98 5.38 10.42
N TYR A 51 3.74 4.66 11.24
CA TYR A 51 4.06 5.02 12.63
C TYR A 51 5.56 4.91 12.87
N LYS A 52 6.09 5.78 13.74
CA LYS A 52 7.49 5.73 14.18
C LYS A 52 7.74 4.53 15.12
N SER A 53 6.69 4.11 15.86
CA SER A 53 6.76 3.00 16.81
C SER A 53 5.39 2.34 17.05
N LEU A 54 5.39 1.18 17.69
CA LEU A 54 4.15 0.53 18.14
C LEU A 54 3.42 1.37 19.20
N ALA A 55 4.14 2.04 20.09
CA ALA A 55 3.55 2.92 21.11
C ALA A 55 2.79 4.10 20.47
N GLU A 56 3.31 4.67 19.39
CA GLU A 56 2.59 5.70 18.61
C GLU A 56 1.32 5.12 17.97
N CYS A 57 1.41 3.92 17.39
CA CYS A 57 0.24 3.24 16.82
C CYS A 57 -0.84 2.98 17.86
N GLU A 58 -0.46 2.51 19.05
CA GLU A 58 -1.36 2.27 20.19
C GLU A 58 -2.04 3.57 20.64
N SER A 59 -1.26 4.62 20.90
CA SER A 59 -1.78 5.93 21.29
C SER A 59 -2.76 6.51 20.26
N GLN A 60 -2.42 6.44 18.97
CA GLN A 60 -3.33 6.92 17.92
C GLN A 60 -4.58 6.04 17.79
N SER A 61 -4.49 4.74 18.04
CA SER A 61 -5.65 3.85 18.05
C SER A 61 -6.64 4.24 19.16
N ASP A 62 -6.16 4.56 20.35
CA ASP A 62 -6.99 5.04 21.46
C ASP A 62 -7.68 6.37 21.15
N GLU A 63 -6.96 7.29 20.48
CA GLU A 63 -7.54 8.56 20.00
C GLU A 63 -8.67 8.31 18.99
N TYR A 64 -8.50 7.40 18.03
CA TYR A 64 -9.54 7.05 17.05
C TYR A 64 -10.77 6.43 17.72
N VAL A 65 -10.55 5.52 18.67
CA VAL A 65 -11.64 4.90 19.45
C VAL A 65 -12.42 5.97 20.22
N SER A 66 -11.72 6.86 20.92
CA SER A 66 -12.31 7.94 21.71
C SER A 66 -13.04 8.98 20.85
N ALA A 67 -12.56 9.19 19.62
CA ALA A 67 -13.15 10.14 18.66
C ALA A 67 -14.33 9.59 17.86
N GLY A 68 -14.71 8.31 18.05
CA GLY A 68 -15.90 7.71 17.49
C GLY A 68 -15.70 6.84 16.25
N LEU A 69 -14.47 6.43 15.91
CA LEU A 69 -14.22 5.50 14.79
C LEU A 69 -15.07 4.23 14.84
N PRO A 70 -15.28 3.57 16.01
CA PRO A 70 -16.13 2.38 16.09
C PRO A 70 -17.59 2.63 15.68
N GLN A 71 -18.12 3.84 15.91
CA GLN A 71 -19.45 4.21 15.45
C GLN A 71 -19.48 4.36 13.93
N ILE A 72 -18.50 5.06 13.34
CA ILE A 72 -18.37 5.21 11.88
C ILE A 72 -18.32 3.82 11.20
N VAL A 73 -17.57 2.89 11.74
CA VAL A 73 -17.45 1.51 11.23
C VAL A 73 -18.82 0.81 11.23
N ARG A 74 -19.58 0.92 12.34
CA ARG A 74 -20.92 0.32 12.44
C ARG A 74 -21.92 0.96 11.48
N ASP A 75 -21.97 2.29 11.43
CA ASP A 75 -22.95 3.05 10.66
C ASP A 75 -22.83 2.79 9.15
N HIS A 76 -21.61 2.47 8.69
CA HIS A 76 -21.33 2.18 7.27
C HIS A 76 -21.23 0.69 6.96
N GLY A 77 -21.55 -0.19 7.90
CA GLY A 77 -21.53 -1.64 7.70
C GLY A 77 -20.15 -2.17 7.26
N VAL A 78 -19.07 -1.61 7.83
CA VAL A 78 -17.71 -1.97 7.45
C VAL A 78 -17.33 -3.33 8.02
N SER A 79 -16.82 -4.20 7.17
CA SER A 79 -16.20 -5.48 7.55
C SER A 79 -14.69 -5.44 7.30
N LEU A 80 -13.95 -6.01 8.24
CA LEU A 80 -12.50 -6.18 8.14
C LEU A 80 -12.21 -7.48 7.37
N VAL A 81 -11.55 -7.37 6.22
CA VAL A 81 -11.12 -8.53 5.40
C VAL A 81 -9.74 -9.01 5.87
N ASP A 82 -8.79 -8.08 6.01
CA ASP A 82 -7.45 -8.37 6.53
C ASP A 82 -6.85 -7.11 7.18
N GLN A 83 -5.94 -7.33 8.12
CA GLN A 83 -5.11 -6.26 8.69
C GLN A 83 -3.79 -6.81 9.18
N GLY A 84 -2.80 -5.96 9.20
CA GLY A 84 -1.50 -6.33 9.76
C GLY A 84 -0.48 -5.21 9.68
N PHE A 85 0.64 -5.46 10.33
CA PHE A 85 1.80 -4.60 10.19
C PHE A 85 2.65 -5.05 9.00
N SER A 86 3.27 -4.07 8.36
CA SER A 86 4.21 -4.27 7.28
C SER A 86 5.48 -3.46 7.51
N VAL A 87 6.55 -3.90 6.89
CA VAL A 87 7.82 -3.17 6.83
C VAL A 87 8.18 -2.90 5.37
N ARG A 88 8.87 -1.78 5.15
CA ARG A 88 9.44 -1.44 3.85
C ARG A 88 10.78 -2.13 3.70
N GLU A 89 10.92 -2.93 2.65
CA GLU A 89 12.17 -3.62 2.32
C GLU A 89 13.03 -2.82 1.33
N ALA A 90 12.41 -2.17 0.34
CA ALA A 90 13.07 -1.30 -0.62
C ALA A 90 12.14 -0.18 -1.10
N SER A 91 12.72 0.93 -1.59
CA SER A 91 11.98 2.02 -2.22
C SER A 91 12.91 2.85 -3.10
N ASN A 92 12.39 3.37 -4.23
CA ASN A 92 13.06 4.41 -5.01
C ASN A 92 12.74 5.83 -4.49
N ASP A 93 11.78 5.95 -3.55
CA ASP A 93 11.34 7.20 -2.92
C ASP A 93 11.43 7.04 -1.39
N PRO A 94 12.66 7.03 -0.81
CA PRO A 94 12.87 6.75 0.61
C PRO A 94 12.25 7.79 1.54
N GLU A 95 12.08 9.02 1.06
CA GLU A 95 11.50 10.14 1.82
C GLU A 95 9.97 10.25 1.63
N HIS A 96 9.36 9.34 0.86
CA HIS A 96 7.93 9.33 0.56
C HIS A 96 7.39 10.58 -0.13
N THR A 97 8.22 11.29 -0.88
CA THR A 97 7.83 12.51 -1.58
C THR A 97 6.83 12.25 -2.69
N MET A 98 6.94 11.10 -3.36
CA MET A 98 6.05 10.69 -4.46
C MET A 98 4.95 9.72 -4.00
N LEU A 99 5.30 8.75 -3.13
CA LEU A 99 4.37 7.72 -2.67
C LEU A 99 3.14 8.26 -1.93
N GLY A 100 3.23 9.47 -1.35
CA GLY A 100 2.16 10.14 -0.63
C GLY A 100 1.31 11.08 -1.46
N THR A 101 1.81 11.56 -2.61
CA THR A 101 1.22 12.70 -3.34
C THR A 101 0.39 12.32 -4.57
N HIS A 102 0.48 11.10 -5.03
CA HIS A 102 -0.12 10.64 -6.29
C HIS A 102 -1.60 10.28 -6.17
N ASP A 103 -2.28 10.28 -7.31
CA ASP A 103 -3.73 10.05 -7.37
C ASP A 103 -4.10 8.58 -7.55
N TYR A 104 -3.14 7.74 -7.99
CA TYR A 104 -3.34 6.31 -8.21
C TYR A 104 -2.26 5.49 -7.54
N VAL A 105 -2.64 4.28 -7.13
CA VAL A 105 -1.73 3.25 -6.61
C VAL A 105 -2.04 1.93 -7.29
N VAL A 106 -1.01 1.28 -7.79
CA VAL A 106 -1.07 -0.13 -8.21
C VAL A 106 -0.35 -0.97 -7.17
N LEU A 107 -1.07 -1.94 -6.62
CA LEU A 107 -0.51 -2.95 -5.72
C LEU A 107 -0.36 -4.25 -6.50
N THR A 108 0.86 -4.76 -6.61
CA THR A 108 1.14 -6.08 -7.17
C THR A 108 1.82 -6.91 -6.10
N GLY A 109 1.17 -7.95 -5.62
CA GLY A 109 1.72 -8.75 -4.54
C GLY A 109 1.03 -10.09 -4.43
N GLY A 110 1.38 -10.84 -3.40
CA GLY A 110 0.77 -12.13 -3.13
C GLY A 110 1.57 -12.94 -2.12
N LEU A 111 1.24 -14.22 -2.06
CA LEU A 111 1.88 -15.15 -1.15
C LEU A 111 3.19 -15.67 -1.73
N VAL A 112 4.22 -15.67 -0.91
CA VAL A 112 5.53 -16.22 -1.21
C VAL A 112 5.52 -17.72 -0.91
N LYS A 113 6.22 -18.54 -1.71
CA LYS A 113 6.46 -19.95 -1.42
C LYS A 113 7.23 -20.10 -0.12
N ILE A 114 6.93 -21.14 0.65
CA ILE A 114 7.59 -21.40 1.94
C ILE A 114 9.12 -21.48 1.74
N GLY A 115 9.85 -20.76 2.60
CA GLY A 115 11.32 -20.70 2.56
C GLY A 115 11.90 -19.78 1.48
N LYS A 116 11.06 -19.05 0.69
CA LYS A 116 11.52 -18.21 -0.43
C LYS A 116 11.42 -16.68 -0.17
N MET A 117 11.16 -16.30 1.07
CA MET A 117 10.99 -14.88 1.41
C MET A 117 12.25 -14.05 1.11
N ALA A 118 13.42 -14.54 1.47
CA ALA A 118 14.67 -13.83 1.25
C ALA A 118 14.97 -13.60 -0.24
N GLU A 119 14.73 -14.62 -1.09
CA GLU A 119 14.92 -14.53 -2.54
C GLU A 119 13.92 -13.56 -3.17
N VAL A 120 12.65 -13.56 -2.73
CA VAL A 120 11.63 -12.63 -3.21
C VAL A 120 11.97 -11.19 -2.84
N ILE A 121 12.42 -10.94 -1.60
CA ILE A 121 12.86 -9.60 -1.18
C ILE A 121 14.07 -9.18 -1.98
N ALA A 122 15.09 -10.03 -2.13
CA ALA A 122 16.30 -9.71 -2.85
C ALA A 122 16.04 -9.39 -4.32
N SER A 123 15.27 -10.23 -5.04
CA SER A 123 14.94 -9.99 -6.44
C SER A 123 14.06 -8.75 -6.63
N GLY A 124 13.05 -8.54 -5.78
CA GLY A 124 12.22 -7.34 -5.80
C GLY A 124 13.00 -6.05 -5.51
N SER A 125 13.97 -6.10 -4.59
CA SER A 125 14.86 -4.96 -4.29
C SER A 125 15.74 -4.62 -5.49
N ARG A 126 16.35 -5.62 -6.13
CA ARG A 126 17.14 -5.40 -7.36
C ARG A 126 16.33 -4.79 -8.49
N VAL A 127 15.05 -5.18 -8.65
CA VAL A 127 14.16 -4.54 -9.62
C VAL A 127 14.03 -3.04 -9.31
N ILE A 128 13.76 -2.68 -8.06
CA ILE A 128 13.62 -1.28 -7.65
C ILE A 128 14.95 -0.53 -7.81
N GLU A 129 16.08 -1.14 -7.51
CA GLU A 129 17.42 -0.52 -7.68
C GLU A 129 17.71 -0.22 -9.16
N LYS A 130 17.37 -1.15 -10.07
CA LYS A 130 17.68 -1.00 -11.51
C LYS A 130 16.80 0.02 -12.22
N ILE A 131 15.50 -0.01 -12.00
CA ILE A 131 14.56 0.88 -12.72
C ILE A 131 14.05 2.05 -11.88
N GLY A 132 14.30 2.01 -10.58
CA GLY A 132 13.79 3.03 -9.64
C GLY A 132 14.20 4.46 -9.97
N PRO A 133 15.48 4.76 -10.34
CA PRO A 133 15.88 6.11 -10.73
C PRO A 133 15.13 6.63 -11.95
N GLU A 134 14.90 5.78 -12.96
CA GLU A 134 14.09 6.14 -14.13
C GLU A 134 12.63 6.40 -13.75
N LEU A 135 12.01 5.49 -12.98
CA LEU A 135 10.63 5.68 -12.51
C LEU A 135 10.49 6.99 -11.72
N LEU A 136 11.44 7.30 -10.85
CA LEU A 136 11.42 8.53 -10.05
C LEU A 136 11.54 9.78 -10.93
N SER A 137 12.34 9.74 -11.99
CA SER A 137 12.45 10.85 -12.97
C SER A 137 11.15 11.12 -13.73
N HIS A 138 10.28 10.12 -13.83
CA HIS A 138 8.93 10.24 -14.38
C HIS A 138 7.85 10.50 -13.30
N GLY A 139 8.27 10.82 -12.08
CA GLY A 139 7.37 11.09 -10.97
C GLY A 139 6.65 9.83 -10.45
N ILE A 140 7.21 8.63 -10.62
CA ILE A 140 6.63 7.36 -10.19
C ILE A 140 7.38 6.84 -8.97
N GLY A 141 6.67 6.74 -7.84
CA GLY A 141 7.19 6.14 -6.61
C GLY A 141 6.94 4.63 -6.57
N SER A 142 7.95 3.85 -6.17
CA SER A 142 7.83 2.40 -6.01
C SER A 142 8.38 1.95 -4.66
N MET A 143 7.69 1.01 -4.02
CA MET A 143 8.06 0.49 -2.70
C MET A 143 7.71 -1.00 -2.60
N LEU A 144 8.70 -1.79 -2.16
CA LEU A 144 8.51 -3.19 -1.77
C LEU A 144 8.18 -3.25 -0.28
N ILE A 145 7.07 -3.88 0.06
CA ILE A 145 6.60 -4.07 1.43
C ILE A 145 6.42 -5.54 1.74
N ARG A 146 6.72 -5.93 2.98
CA ARG A 146 6.49 -7.27 3.50
C ARG A 146 5.60 -7.22 4.73
N ALA A 147 4.59 -8.08 4.79
CA ALA A 147 3.78 -8.27 5.99
C ALA A 147 4.61 -8.92 7.10
N VAL A 148 4.50 -8.40 8.31
CA VAL A 148 5.16 -8.96 9.51
C VAL A 148 4.16 -9.45 10.55
N THR A 149 2.90 -9.03 10.44
CA THR A 149 1.75 -9.58 11.17
C THR A 149 0.53 -9.61 10.25
N GLY A 150 -0.56 -10.23 10.68
CA GLY A 150 -1.80 -10.36 9.92
C GLY A 150 -2.09 -11.80 9.52
N THR A 151 -3.10 -11.99 8.70
CA THR A 151 -3.55 -13.32 8.28
C THR A 151 -2.50 -14.05 7.41
N ASN A 152 -1.69 -13.31 6.66
CA ASN A 152 -0.73 -13.84 5.70
C ASN A 152 0.69 -13.31 5.92
N LEU A 153 1.44 -13.92 6.85
CA LEU A 153 2.84 -13.56 7.15
C LEU A 153 3.81 -13.73 5.97
N ASN A 154 3.44 -14.53 4.98
CA ASN A 154 4.24 -14.76 3.77
C ASN A 154 3.85 -13.82 2.62
N MET A 155 3.22 -12.68 2.90
CA MET A 155 2.81 -11.73 1.87
C MET A 155 3.90 -10.69 1.62
N VAL A 156 4.16 -10.46 0.32
CA VAL A 156 4.99 -9.37 -0.19
C VAL A 156 4.21 -8.64 -1.27
N ALA A 157 4.30 -7.33 -1.30
CA ALA A 157 3.71 -6.51 -2.34
C ALA A 157 4.66 -5.41 -2.82
N ASN A 158 4.66 -5.16 -4.12
CA ASN A 158 5.17 -3.92 -4.69
C ASN A 158 4.02 -2.92 -4.81
N ARG A 159 4.22 -1.74 -4.24
CA ARG A 159 3.30 -0.62 -4.29
C ARG A 159 3.90 0.45 -5.20
N VAL A 160 3.19 0.78 -6.28
CA VAL A 160 3.60 1.79 -7.25
C VAL A 160 2.61 2.95 -7.21
N ALA A 161 3.10 4.14 -6.95
CA ALA A 161 2.32 5.38 -6.92
C ALA A 161 2.47 6.11 -8.26
N LEU A 162 1.36 6.47 -8.87
CA LEU A 162 1.25 6.97 -10.23
C LEU A 162 0.48 8.30 -10.26
N PRO A 163 0.96 9.30 -11.02
CA PRO A 163 0.40 10.65 -10.95
C PRO A 163 -0.99 10.77 -11.58
N THR A 164 -1.27 10.01 -12.63
CA THR A 164 -2.52 10.13 -13.40
C THR A 164 -3.15 8.78 -13.73
N SER A 165 -4.39 8.79 -14.24
CA SER A 165 -5.07 7.59 -14.74
C SER A 165 -4.38 6.98 -15.95
N GLU A 166 -3.87 7.82 -16.84
CA GLU A 166 -3.15 7.39 -18.05
C GLU A 166 -1.87 6.66 -17.65
N ALA A 167 -1.10 7.19 -16.70
CA ALA A 167 0.10 6.53 -16.19
C ALA A 167 -0.25 5.19 -15.50
N ALA A 168 -1.38 5.11 -14.81
CA ALA A 168 -1.85 3.86 -14.21
C ALA A 168 -2.26 2.84 -15.27
N GLU A 169 -2.96 3.26 -16.32
CA GLU A 169 -3.35 2.41 -17.45
C GLU A 169 -2.14 1.89 -18.20
N GLU A 170 -1.18 2.75 -18.53
CA GLU A 170 0.08 2.36 -19.16
C GLU A 170 0.85 1.35 -18.30
N PHE A 171 0.93 1.59 -16.99
CA PHE A 171 1.63 0.69 -16.08
C PHE A 171 0.99 -0.70 -16.00
N ILE A 172 -0.35 -0.80 -15.97
CA ILE A 172 -1.04 -2.10 -15.89
C ILE A 172 -1.06 -2.87 -17.21
N THR A 173 -1.00 -2.17 -18.34
CA THR A 173 -0.99 -2.78 -19.69
C THR A 173 0.42 -3.16 -20.13
N SER A 174 1.46 -2.49 -19.59
CA SER A 174 2.84 -2.87 -19.82
C SER A 174 3.18 -4.20 -19.18
N SER A 175 3.98 -5.03 -19.88
CA SER A 175 4.49 -6.28 -19.31
C SER A 175 5.63 -5.98 -18.32
N PRO A 176 5.53 -6.34 -17.05
CA PRO A 176 6.61 -6.13 -16.09
C PRO A 176 7.93 -6.81 -16.49
N GLY A 177 7.85 -7.92 -17.23
CA GLY A 177 9.01 -8.66 -17.73
C GLY A 177 9.50 -8.20 -19.10
N GLY A 178 8.89 -7.16 -19.69
CA GLY A 178 9.25 -6.66 -21.02
C GLY A 178 10.54 -5.82 -21.06
N ARG A 179 11.10 -5.48 -19.90
CA ARG A 179 12.35 -4.72 -19.78
C ARG A 179 13.53 -5.69 -19.60
N PRO A 180 14.49 -5.76 -20.53
CA PRO A 180 15.59 -6.72 -20.48
C PRO A 180 16.42 -6.62 -19.21
N GLU A 181 16.63 -5.40 -18.68
CA GLU A 181 17.45 -5.11 -17.49
C GLU A 181 16.92 -5.72 -16.20
N ILE A 182 15.62 -6.01 -16.13
CA ILE A 182 14.98 -6.61 -14.93
C ILE A 182 14.36 -8.00 -15.20
N ALA A 183 14.49 -8.51 -16.42
CA ALA A 183 13.79 -9.74 -16.83
C ALA A 183 14.12 -10.95 -15.94
N GLU A 184 15.41 -11.15 -15.60
CA GLU A 184 15.83 -12.26 -14.73
C GLU A 184 15.35 -12.08 -13.29
N ASP A 185 15.43 -10.86 -12.74
CA ASP A 185 14.94 -10.58 -11.38
C ASP A 185 13.43 -10.73 -11.28
N MET A 186 12.69 -10.30 -12.31
CA MET A 186 11.24 -10.49 -12.39
C MET A 186 10.87 -11.95 -12.51
N LYS A 187 11.63 -12.74 -13.29
CA LYS A 187 11.44 -14.18 -13.40
C LYS A 187 11.69 -14.88 -12.05
N GLU A 188 12.74 -14.51 -11.34
CA GLU A 188 13.04 -15.02 -10.00
C GLU A 188 11.93 -14.63 -9.02
N TRP A 189 11.52 -13.35 -9.00
CA TRP A 189 10.47 -12.85 -8.14
C TRP A 189 9.16 -13.61 -8.36
N LEU A 190 8.68 -13.67 -9.62
CA LEU A 190 7.46 -14.38 -10.00
C LEU A 190 7.55 -15.87 -9.74
N GLY A 191 8.71 -16.49 -10.03
CA GLY A 191 8.95 -17.92 -9.83
C GLY A 191 8.89 -18.37 -8.37
N ASN A 192 9.16 -17.47 -7.43
CA ASN A 192 9.12 -17.75 -6.00
C ASN A 192 7.78 -17.36 -5.33
N MET A 193 6.84 -16.79 -6.08
CA MET A 193 5.48 -16.51 -5.61
C MET A 193 4.58 -17.75 -5.75
N LYS A 194 3.74 -17.99 -4.74
CA LYS A 194 2.68 -19.01 -4.76
C LYS A 194 1.43 -18.50 -5.46
N SER A 195 1.11 -17.24 -5.25
CA SER A 195 -0.02 -16.54 -5.87
C SER A 195 0.36 -15.10 -6.09
N ILE A 196 -0.23 -14.47 -7.11
CA ILE A 196 -0.03 -13.06 -7.42
C ILE A 196 -1.39 -12.44 -7.68
N THR A 197 -1.59 -11.27 -7.10
CA THR A 197 -2.75 -10.41 -7.35
C THR A 197 -2.27 -9.02 -7.72
N ARG A 198 -3.03 -8.33 -8.54
CA ARG A 198 -2.81 -6.92 -8.87
C ARG A 198 -4.11 -6.16 -8.66
N GLY A 199 -4.04 -5.06 -7.95
CA GLY A 199 -5.15 -4.15 -7.74
C GLY A 199 -4.78 -2.73 -8.13
N VAL A 200 -5.76 -1.99 -8.68
CA VAL A 200 -5.63 -0.57 -9.01
C VAL A 200 -6.57 0.21 -8.12
N PHE A 201 -6.03 1.25 -7.51
CA PHE A 201 -6.72 2.04 -6.51
C PHE A 201 -6.63 3.54 -6.83
N LYS A 202 -7.72 4.25 -6.61
CA LYS A 202 -7.72 5.71 -6.57
C LYS A 202 -7.42 6.17 -5.15
N VAL A 203 -6.50 7.11 -5.01
CA VAL A 203 -6.16 7.72 -3.71
C VAL A 203 -7.27 8.68 -3.31
N LYS A 204 -7.83 8.49 -2.12
CA LYS A 204 -8.89 9.32 -1.53
C LYS A 204 -8.40 10.18 -0.38
N ARG A 205 -7.27 9.80 0.21
CA ARG A 205 -6.49 10.60 1.15
C ARG A 205 -5.01 10.37 0.89
N LYS A 206 -4.28 11.43 0.71
CA LYS A 206 -2.82 11.42 0.51
C LYS A 206 -2.12 11.46 1.87
N TRP A 207 -0.95 10.83 1.96
CA TRP A 207 -0.07 11.08 3.10
C TRP A 207 0.39 12.54 3.09
N GLY A 208 0.44 13.13 4.26
CA GLY A 208 1.18 14.36 4.48
C GLY A 208 2.68 14.07 4.71
N PRO A 209 3.50 15.13 4.80
CA PRO A 209 4.90 14.95 5.18
C PRO A 209 4.99 14.24 6.54
N PHE A 210 5.95 13.33 6.64
CA PHE A 210 6.34 12.72 7.91
C PHE A 210 7.24 13.73 8.64
N ASP A 211 6.72 14.32 9.71
CA ASP A 211 7.49 15.17 10.62
C ASP A 211 8.42 14.34 11.51
#